data_7a52609685957cafbbfbf42520447c54
#
_entry.id   7a52609685957cafbbfbf42520447c54
#
_cell.length_a   1.000
_cell.length_b   1.000
_cell.length_c   1.000
_cell.angle_alpha   90.00
_cell.angle_beta   90.00
_cell.angle_gamma   90.00
#
_symmetry.space_group_name_H-M   'P 1'
#
loop_
_entity.id
_entity.type
_entity.pdbx_description
1 polymer ?
#
loop_
_entity_poly.entity_id
_entity_poly.type
_entity_poly.pdbx_seq_one_letter_code
_entity_poly.pdbx_strand_id
1 'polypeptide(L)'
;MSLFSLKNKSILITGSSKGIGKSIAHQSALMGAQVIISSRKIDACKETAKEINDDIGKEVAFPIACNIADDDQLKNLVTETLNTLGGIDTLICNAATNTFMGSMLDMDIEQFDKVMHNNIRSNQLLCNLCLPYMIEKEDGSIIIISSIAAIKGSSLLGAYNISKAADVMIVKNIAAEFGNKNIRANSIAPGLVRTDFAKGLWENPDILKAVLQTNPMKRIGEPDEIAGAAIMLASSAGSYINGQIIVIDGGTTIV
;
A
#
# COMPACT_ATOMS: atom_id res chain seq x y z
N MET A 1 19.12 18.52 -4.99
CA MET A 1 18.55 17.15 -4.98
C MET A 1 17.30 17.13 -5.85
N SER A 2 16.98 16.01 -6.50
CA SER A 2 15.70 15.87 -7.21
C SER A 2 14.53 15.93 -6.22
N LEU A 3 13.41 16.52 -6.61
CA LEU A 3 12.16 16.54 -5.81
C LEU A 3 11.68 15.12 -5.44
N PHE A 4 11.99 14.11 -6.26
CA PHE A 4 11.64 12.72 -6.07
C PHE A 4 12.69 11.91 -5.29
N SER A 5 13.76 12.53 -4.81
CA SER A 5 14.81 11.85 -4.05
C SER A 5 14.27 11.33 -2.72
N LEU A 6 14.55 10.05 -2.43
CA LEU A 6 14.27 9.39 -1.15
C LEU A 6 15.56 9.07 -0.39
N LYS A 7 16.67 9.78 -0.72
CA LYS A 7 17.96 9.58 -0.07
C LYS A 7 17.85 9.75 1.44
N ASN A 8 18.35 8.77 2.20
CA ASN A 8 18.30 8.72 3.66
C ASN A 8 16.88 8.60 4.25
N LYS A 9 15.88 8.21 3.47
CA LYS A 9 14.54 7.92 3.97
C LYS A 9 14.41 6.44 4.33
N SER A 10 13.75 6.17 5.45
CA SER A 10 13.41 4.85 5.99
C SER A 10 11.95 4.55 5.68
N ILE A 11 11.68 3.48 4.93
CA ILE A 11 10.34 3.16 4.45
C ILE A 11 9.91 1.76 4.90
N LEU A 12 8.80 1.67 5.61
CA LEU A 12 8.14 0.41 5.96
C LEU A 12 7.01 0.13 4.97
N ILE A 13 7.04 -1.06 4.32
CA ILE A 13 6.04 -1.43 3.30
C ILE A 13 5.46 -2.80 3.62
N THR A 14 4.16 -2.89 3.90
CA THR A 14 3.49 -4.18 4.10
C THR A 14 3.09 -4.83 2.77
N GLY A 15 3.12 -6.17 2.71
CA GLY A 15 2.79 -6.91 1.48
C GLY A 15 3.80 -6.66 0.34
N SER A 16 5.07 -6.42 0.66
CA SER A 16 6.09 -5.98 -0.29
C SER A 16 6.97 -7.09 -0.86
N SER A 17 6.64 -8.37 -0.63
CA SER A 17 7.36 -9.49 -1.27
C SER A 17 6.93 -9.76 -2.72
N LYS A 18 5.90 -9.08 -3.25
CA LYS A 18 5.41 -9.22 -4.63
C LYS A 18 4.49 -8.08 -5.06
N GLY A 19 4.17 -8.03 -6.36
CA GLY A 19 3.19 -7.10 -6.94
C GLY A 19 3.51 -5.63 -6.68
N ILE A 20 2.48 -4.83 -6.39
CA ILE A 20 2.60 -3.38 -6.16
C ILE A 20 3.59 -3.07 -5.05
N GLY A 21 3.51 -3.77 -3.91
CA GLY A 21 4.41 -3.53 -2.77
C GLY A 21 5.88 -3.80 -3.10
N LYS A 22 6.19 -4.86 -3.87
CA LYS A 22 7.56 -5.15 -4.33
C LYS A 22 8.06 -4.05 -5.27
N SER A 23 7.22 -3.62 -6.22
CA SER A 23 7.58 -2.53 -7.13
C SER A 23 7.83 -1.22 -6.37
N ILE A 24 6.96 -0.85 -5.42
CA ILE A 24 7.18 0.34 -4.60
C ILE A 24 8.49 0.25 -3.83
N ALA A 25 8.81 -0.91 -3.22
CA ALA A 25 10.04 -1.12 -2.49
C ALA A 25 11.27 -0.94 -3.39
N HIS A 26 11.28 -1.59 -4.55
CA HIS A 26 12.37 -1.53 -5.52
C HIS A 26 12.60 -0.10 -6.03
N GLN A 27 11.53 0.56 -6.50
CA GLN A 27 11.63 1.93 -7.00
C GLN A 27 12.03 2.93 -5.90
N SER A 28 11.58 2.71 -4.66
CA SER A 28 12.02 3.54 -3.52
C SER A 28 13.50 3.39 -3.23
N ALA A 29 14.03 2.15 -3.31
CA ALA A 29 15.45 1.87 -3.14
C ALA A 29 16.29 2.52 -4.26
N LEU A 30 15.83 2.48 -5.52
CA LEU A 30 16.44 3.18 -6.65
C LEU A 30 16.49 4.71 -6.42
N MET A 31 15.49 5.27 -5.76
CA MET A 31 15.48 6.69 -5.37
C MET A 31 16.31 7.00 -4.12
N GLY A 32 16.97 6.00 -3.52
CA GLY A 32 17.93 6.15 -2.43
C GLY A 32 17.39 5.87 -1.02
N ALA A 33 16.20 5.30 -0.88
CA ALA A 33 15.64 4.89 0.40
C ALA A 33 16.26 3.59 0.92
N GLN A 34 16.17 3.38 2.24
CA GLN A 34 16.22 2.08 2.88
C GLN A 34 14.79 1.57 3.07
N VAL A 35 14.54 0.28 2.77
CA VAL A 35 13.19 -0.27 2.75
C VAL A 35 13.06 -1.55 3.55
N ILE A 36 11.98 -1.70 4.31
CA ILE A 36 11.60 -2.98 4.91
C ILE A 36 10.68 -3.73 3.96
N ILE A 37 11.09 -4.96 3.65
CA ILE A 37 10.29 -5.92 2.88
C ILE A 37 9.53 -6.80 3.85
N SER A 38 8.21 -6.66 3.87
CA SER A 38 7.38 -7.37 4.84
C SER A 38 6.22 -8.12 4.18
N SER A 39 6.11 -9.39 4.51
CA SER A 39 4.98 -10.28 4.21
C SER A 39 4.97 -11.45 5.17
N ARG A 40 3.95 -12.33 5.09
CA ARG A 40 3.79 -13.48 5.99
C ARG A 40 4.93 -14.52 5.91
N LYS A 41 5.60 -14.63 4.76
CA LYS A 41 6.64 -15.64 4.49
C LYS A 41 8.01 -14.99 4.48
N ILE A 42 8.83 -15.31 5.47
CA ILE A 42 10.17 -14.71 5.59
C ILE A 42 11.05 -15.02 4.37
N ASP A 43 10.94 -16.22 3.80
CA ASP A 43 11.77 -16.59 2.65
C ASP A 43 11.46 -15.73 1.41
N ALA A 44 10.17 -15.44 1.15
CA ALA A 44 9.78 -14.53 0.09
C ALA A 44 10.24 -13.09 0.35
N CYS A 45 10.30 -12.65 1.62
CA CYS A 45 10.86 -11.36 1.97
C CYS A 45 12.37 -11.32 1.73
N LYS A 46 13.09 -12.37 2.12
CA LYS A 46 14.54 -12.50 1.90
C LYS A 46 14.90 -12.51 0.42
N GLU A 47 14.15 -13.27 -0.38
CA GLU A 47 14.36 -13.33 -1.84
C GLU A 47 14.18 -11.94 -2.47
N THR A 48 13.07 -11.25 -2.16
CA THR A 48 12.82 -9.91 -2.67
C THR A 48 13.86 -8.89 -2.19
N ALA A 49 14.25 -8.95 -0.91
CA ALA A 49 15.29 -8.05 -0.38
C ALA A 49 16.63 -8.29 -1.08
N LYS A 50 17.00 -9.57 -1.31
CA LYS A 50 18.20 -9.93 -2.05
C LYS A 50 18.18 -9.40 -3.47
N GLU A 51 17.08 -9.59 -4.22
CA GLU A 51 16.95 -9.08 -5.59
C GLU A 51 17.15 -7.55 -5.65
N ILE A 52 16.52 -6.81 -4.72
CA ILE A 52 16.68 -5.36 -4.65
C ILE A 52 18.11 -4.97 -4.31
N ASN A 53 18.74 -5.63 -3.33
CA ASN A 53 20.10 -5.34 -2.91
C ASN A 53 21.13 -5.65 -4.02
N ASP A 54 20.94 -6.75 -4.74
CA ASP A 54 21.78 -7.13 -5.87
C ASP A 54 21.69 -6.09 -7.01
N ASP A 55 20.48 -5.61 -7.33
CA ASP A 55 20.27 -4.61 -8.38
C ASP A 55 20.84 -3.22 -8.01
N ILE A 56 20.70 -2.81 -6.75
CA ILE A 56 21.23 -1.54 -6.23
C ILE A 56 22.75 -1.61 -5.98
N GLY A 57 23.31 -2.80 -5.78
CA GLY A 57 24.73 -3.02 -5.48
C GLY A 57 25.11 -2.67 -4.04
N LYS A 58 24.15 -2.56 -3.13
CA LYS A 58 24.36 -2.33 -1.68
C LYS A 58 23.15 -2.80 -0.87
N GLU A 59 23.35 -3.00 0.44
CA GLU A 59 22.30 -3.40 1.36
C GLU A 59 21.39 -2.21 1.72
N VAL A 60 20.18 -2.20 1.16
CA VAL A 60 19.15 -1.16 1.35
C VAL A 60 17.76 -1.75 1.60
N ALA A 61 17.56 -3.04 1.35
CA ALA A 61 16.30 -3.75 1.57
C ALA A 61 16.50 -4.82 2.64
N PHE A 62 15.63 -4.82 3.67
CA PHE A 62 15.73 -5.67 4.85
C PHE A 62 14.44 -6.47 5.04
N PRO A 63 14.52 -7.81 5.19
CA PRO A 63 13.33 -8.65 5.29
C PRO A 63 12.84 -8.77 6.73
N ILE A 64 11.55 -8.51 6.97
CA ILE A 64 10.88 -8.76 8.26
C ILE A 64 9.54 -9.45 7.98
N ALA A 65 9.36 -10.67 8.52
CA ALA A 65 8.08 -11.37 8.37
C ALA A 65 7.00 -10.74 9.26
N CYS A 66 5.78 -10.58 8.72
CA CYS A 66 4.64 -10.12 9.49
C CYS A 66 3.33 -10.63 8.87
N ASN A 67 2.49 -11.22 9.70
CA ASN A 67 1.09 -11.44 9.39
C ASN A 67 0.28 -10.25 9.90
N ILE A 68 -0.29 -9.46 8.99
CA ILE A 68 -1.07 -8.26 9.35
C ILE A 68 -2.33 -8.54 10.17
N ALA A 69 -2.78 -9.81 10.23
CA ALA A 69 -3.88 -10.22 11.09
C ALA A 69 -3.50 -10.41 12.56
N ASP A 70 -2.21 -10.27 12.90
CA ASP A 70 -1.67 -10.52 14.23
C ASP A 70 -1.09 -9.21 14.80
N ASP A 71 -1.73 -8.70 15.86
CA ASP A 71 -1.35 -7.42 16.46
C ASP A 71 0.06 -7.40 17.03
N ASP A 72 0.52 -8.52 17.60
CA ASP A 72 1.84 -8.58 18.21
C ASP A 72 2.91 -8.65 17.13
N GLN A 73 2.63 -9.30 15.99
CA GLN A 73 3.52 -9.23 14.83
C GLN A 73 3.56 -7.83 14.21
N LEU A 74 2.45 -7.08 14.20
CA LEU A 74 2.46 -5.66 13.77
C LEU A 74 3.30 -4.78 14.69
N LYS A 75 3.19 -4.95 16.01
CA LYS A 75 4.05 -4.24 16.99
C LYS A 75 5.51 -4.59 16.79
N ASN A 76 5.82 -5.88 16.65
CA ASN A 76 7.18 -6.34 16.39
C ASN A 76 7.73 -5.80 15.07
N LEU A 77 6.93 -5.77 14.00
CA LEU A 77 7.33 -5.19 12.71
C LEU A 77 7.80 -3.74 12.84
N VAL A 78 7.06 -2.91 13.58
CA VAL A 78 7.45 -1.52 13.81
C VAL A 78 8.71 -1.43 14.67
N THR A 79 8.80 -2.21 15.73
CA THR A 79 9.99 -2.26 16.62
C THR A 79 11.24 -2.67 15.84
N GLU A 80 11.18 -3.76 15.08
CA GLU A 80 12.31 -4.23 14.26
C GLU A 80 12.66 -3.25 13.14
N THR A 81 11.67 -2.55 12.56
CA THR A 81 11.93 -1.48 11.59
C THR A 81 12.75 -0.35 12.22
N LEU A 82 12.38 0.10 13.41
CA LEU A 82 13.11 1.14 14.15
C LEU A 82 14.53 0.69 14.49
N ASN A 83 14.70 -0.55 14.94
CA ASN A 83 16.01 -1.13 15.27
C ASN A 83 16.91 -1.22 14.01
N THR A 84 16.33 -1.57 12.87
CA THR A 84 17.07 -1.80 11.62
C THR A 84 17.41 -0.51 10.88
N LEU A 85 16.46 0.43 10.79
CA LEU A 85 16.58 1.64 9.99
C LEU A 85 16.81 2.92 10.82
N GLY A 86 16.68 2.85 12.15
CA GLY A 86 16.81 3.99 13.03
C GLY A 86 15.61 4.96 13.02
N GLY A 87 14.55 4.66 12.27
CA GLY A 87 13.36 5.50 12.17
C GLY A 87 12.38 5.03 11.08
N ILE A 88 11.26 5.70 10.97
CA ILE A 88 10.27 5.48 9.91
C ILE A 88 9.84 6.84 9.35
N ASP A 89 10.31 7.16 8.14
CA ASP A 89 9.91 8.39 7.43
C ASP A 89 8.61 8.18 6.65
N THR A 90 8.42 6.98 6.13
CA THR A 90 7.23 6.64 5.36
C THR A 90 6.69 5.27 5.75
N LEU A 91 5.40 5.22 6.03
CA LEU A 91 4.63 3.97 6.17
C LEU A 91 3.80 3.75 4.92
N ILE A 92 3.91 2.57 4.30
CA ILE A 92 3.08 2.16 3.16
C ILE A 92 2.27 0.93 3.52
N CYS A 93 0.99 1.11 3.80
CA CYS A 93 0.03 0.04 4.02
C CYS A 93 -0.46 -0.49 2.66
N ASN A 94 0.17 -1.57 2.19
CA ASN A 94 -0.17 -2.17 0.90
C ASN A 94 -0.78 -3.58 1.05
N ALA A 95 -0.48 -4.30 2.13
CA ALA A 95 -1.06 -5.62 2.36
C ALA A 95 -2.59 -5.54 2.52
N ALA A 96 -3.30 -6.40 1.81
CA ALA A 96 -4.75 -6.51 1.89
C ALA A 96 -5.22 -7.94 1.59
N THR A 97 -6.45 -8.24 1.97
CA THR A 97 -7.14 -9.49 1.64
C THR A 97 -8.50 -9.22 1.01
N ASN A 98 -8.91 -10.11 0.12
CA ASN A 98 -10.29 -10.28 -0.27
C ASN A 98 -10.62 -11.78 -0.17
N THR A 99 -11.60 -12.12 0.65
CA THR A 99 -11.92 -13.52 0.98
C THR A 99 -13.12 -14.05 0.22
N PHE A 100 -13.86 -13.18 -0.45
CA PHE A 100 -15.10 -13.53 -1.12
C PHE A 100 -15.36 -12.66 -2.36
N MET A 101 -15.84 -13.29 -3.42
CA MET A 101 -16.34 -12.65 -4.63
C MET A 101 -17.74 -13.20 -4.92
N GLY A 102 -18.76 -12.33 -4.88
CA GLY A 102 -20.15 -12.70 -5.08
C GLY A 102 -21.12 -11.68 -4.49
N SER A 103 -22.39 -12.04 -4.43
CA SER A 103 -23.43 -11.22 -3.80
C SER A 103 -23.17 -11.01 -2.32
N MET A 104 -23.39 -9.82 -1.81
CA MET A 104 -23.30 -9.54 -0.37
C MET A 104 -24.28 -10.39 0.47
N LEU A 105 -25.35 -10.90 -0.13
CA LEU A 105 -26.30 -11.78 0.54
C LEU A 105 -25.72 -13.18 0.83
N ASP A 106 -24.74 -13.60 0.04
CA ASP A 106 -24.12 -14.93 0.12
C ASP A 106 -22.82 -14.93 0.93
N MET A 107 -22.40 -13.74 1.40
CA MET A 107 -21.17 -13.58 2.16
C MET A 107 -21.38 -13.90 3.63
N ASP A 108 -20.61 -14.82 4.17
CA ASP A 108 -20.58 -15.10 5.60
C ASP A 108 -20.01 -13.92 6.39
N ILE A 109 -20.58 -13.67 7.56
CA ILE A 109 -20.15 -12.57 8.44
C ILE A 109 -18.67 -12.74 8.87
N GLU A 110 -18.20 -13.97 9.06
CA GLU A 110 -16.80 -14.27 9.39
C GLU A 110 -15.83 -13.84 8.26
N GLN A 111 -16.25 -14.00 7.00
CA GLN A 111 -15.48 -13.52 5.84
C GLN A 111 -15.44 -11.99 5.80
N PHE A 112 -16.57 -11.34 6.11
CA PHE A 112 -16.65 -9.89 6.25
C PHE A 112 -15.71 -9.39 7.34
N ASP A 113 -15.80 -9.96 8.56
CA ASP A 113 -14.97 -9.59 9.70
C ASP A 113 -13.48 -9.75 9.39
N LYS A 114 -13.11 -10.81 8.70
CA LYS A 114 -11.73 -11.05 8.27
C LYS A 114 -11.22 -9.96 7.31
N VAL A 115 -12.06 -9.50 6.38
CA VAL A 115 -11.69 -8.39 5.48
C VAL A 115 -11.54 -7.09 6.27
N MET A 116 -12.49 -6.77 7.17
CA MET A 116 -12.42 -5.57 8.00
C MET A 116 -11.20 -5.58 8.92
N HIS A 117 -10.94 -6.71 9.57
CA HIS A 117 -9.78 -6.89 10.43
C HIS A 117 -8.47 -6.69 9.67
N ASN A 118 -8.31 -7.38 8.54
CA ASN A 118 -7.04 -7.37 7.81
C ASN A 118 -6.79 -6.07 7.05
N ASN A 119 -7.83 -5.44 6.51
CA ASN A 119 -7.64 -4.28 5.63
C ASN A 119 -7.77 -2.94 6.39
N ILE A 120 -8.64 -2.89 7.41
CA ILE A 120 -8.92 -1.64 8.13
C ILE A 120 -8.19 -1.59 9.47
N ARG A 121 -8.47 -2.59 10.35
CA ARG A 121 -7.94 -2.59 11.70
C ARG A 121 -6.41 -2.66 11.73
N SER A 122 -5.81 -3.50 10.86
CA SER A 122 -4.34 -3.59 10.76
C SER A 122 -3.70 -2.28 10.28
N ASN A 123 -4.29 -1.63 9.27
CA ASN A 123 -3.79 -0.35 8.76
C ASN A 123 -3.89 0.74 9.84
N GLN A 124 -5.02 0.82 10.55
CA GLN A 124 -5.18 1.78 11.66
C GLN A 124 -4.16 1.52 12.78
N LEU A 125 -3.95 0.25 13.15
CA LEU A 125 -2.97 -0.11 14.18
C LEU A 125 -1.55 0.27 13.77
N LEU A 126 -1.15 -0.02 12.52
CA LEU A 126 0.16 0.38 12.00
C LEU A 126 0.34 1.90 11.99
N CYS A 127 -0.68 2.65 11.57
CA CYS A 127 -0.64 4.10 11.64
C CYS A 127 -0.41 4.57 13.08
N ASN A 128 -1.18 4.04 14.04
CA ASN A 128 -1.06 4.39 15.46
C ASN A 128 0.33 4.06 16.05
N LEU A 129 0.95 2.97 15.60
CA LEU A 129 2.29 2.56 16.04
C LEU A 129 3.40 3.44 15.44
N CYS A 130 3.24 3.94 14.22
CA CYS A 130 4.25 4.75 13.53
C CYS A 130 4.11 6.27 13.83
N LEU A 131 2.89 6.77 14.00
CA LEU A 131 2.61 8.19 14.22
C LEU A 131 3.43 8.85 15.34
N PRO A 132 3.61 8.25 16.55
CA PRO A 132 4.39 8.89 17.61
C PRO A 132 5.80 9.28 17.17
N TYR A 133 6.49 8.42 16.43
CA TYR A 133 7.84 8.67 15.91
C TYR A 133 7.88 9.75 14.84
N MET A 134 6.88 9.78 13.96
CA MET A 134 6.73 10.80 12.94
C MET A 134 6.40 12.17 13.56
N ILE A 135 5.54 12.20 14.59
CA ILE A 135 5.16 13.42 15.31
C ILE A 135 6.37 14.01 16.07
N GLU A 136 7.15 13.18 16.74
CA GLU A 136 8.36 13.60 17.44
C GLU A 136 9.39 14.22 16.48
N LYS A 137 9.50 13.65 15.28
CA LYS A 137 10.40 14.13 14.21
C LYS A 137 9.84 15.35 13.46
N GLU A 138 8.56 15.66 13.60
CA GLU A 138 7.81 16.65 12.79
C GLU A 138 7.98 16.43 11.28
N ASP A 139 8.06 15.16 10.86
CA ASP A 139 8.12 14.77 9.44
C ASP A 139 7.62 13.34 9.27
N GLY A 140 6.67 13.12 8.36
CA GLY A 140 6.16 11.79 8.07
C GLY A 140 5.23 11.73 6.87
N SER A 141 5.26 10.58 6.18
CA SER A 141 4.34 10.27 5.09
C SER A 141 3.67 8.92 5.31
N ILE A 142 2.34 8.90 5.35
CA ILE A 142 1.54 7.67 5.40
C ILE A 142 0.83 7.50 4.06
N ILE A 143 1.01 6.33 3.45
CA ILE A 143 0.41 6.00 2.15
C ILE A 143 -0.37 4.70 2.32
N ILE A 144 -1.66 4.71 2.03
CA ILE A 144 -2.48 3.50 2.03
C ILE A 144 -2.84 3.13 0.59
N ILE A 145 -2.47 1.92 0.17
CA ILE A 145 -2.89 1.40 -1.13
C ILE A 145 -4.35 0.94 -1.02
N SER A 146 -5.23 1.81 -1.45
CA SER A 146 -6.67 1.59 -1.54
C SER A 146 -7.02 0.88 -2.88
N SER A 147 -8.05 1.31 -3.56
CA SER A 147 -8.51 0.80 -4.86
C SER A 147 -9.56 1.75 -5.43
N ILE A 148 -9.80 1.71 -6.74
CA ILE A 148 -11.01 2.30 -7.34
C ILE A 148 -12.29 1.71 -6.75
N ALA A 149 -12.22 0.54 -6.11
CA ALA A 149 -13.28 -0.06 -5.30
C ALA A 149 -13.73 0.82 -4.12
N ALA A 150 -12.93 1.80 -3.70
CA ALA A 150 -13.31 2.81 -2.73
C ALA A 150 -14.28 3.87 -3.29
N ILE A 151 -14.35 3.98 -4.62
CA ILE A 151 -15.07 5.06 -5.33
C ILE A 151 -16.29 4.53 -6.07
N LYS A 152 -16.18 3.31 -6.63
CA LYS A 152 -17.26 2.65 -7.39
C LYS A 152 -17.81 1.45 -6.62
N GLY A 153 -19.14 1.33 -6.58
CA GLY A 153 -19.78 0.10 -6.10
C GLY A 153 -19.50 -1.09 -7.02
N SER A 154 -19.61 -2.29 -6.46
CA SER A 154 -19.47 -3.56 -7.18
C SER A 154 -20.49 -4.57 -6.69
N SER A 155 -21.09 -5.32 -7.60
CA SER A 155 -21.96 -6.45 -7.25
C SER A 155 -21.18 -7.70 -6.76
N LEU A 156 -19.85 -7.69 -6.84
CA LEU A 156 -19.00 -8.86 -6.57
C LEU A 156 -18.02 -8.65 -5.41
N LEU A 157 -17.73 -7.42 -5.01
CA LEU A 157 -16.63 -7.09 -4.10
C LEU A 157 -17.09 -6.29 -2.87
N GLY A 158 -18.31 -6.52 -2.37
CA GLY A 158 -18.95 -5.66 -1.36
C GLY A 158 -18.09 -5.34 -0.15
N ALA A 159 -17.61 -6.33 0.61
CA ALA A 159 -16.78 -6.10 1.78
C ALA A 159 -15.42 -5.46 1.44
N TYR A 160 -14.81 -5.88 0.32
CA TYR A 160 -13.57 -5.28 -0.13
C TYR A 160 -13.75 -3.78 -0.44
N ASN A 161 -14.84 -3.41 -1.15
CA ASN A 161 -15.16 -2.01 -1.43
C ASN A 161 -15.32 -1.19 -0.15
N ILE A 162 -16.07 -1.72 0.83
CA ILE A 162 -16.23 -1.07 2.14
C ILE A 162 -14.87 -0.85 2.81
N SER A 163 -14.00 -1.88 2.81
CA SER A 163 -12.68 -1.76 3.42
C SER A 163 -11.81 -0.71 2.72
N LYS A 164 -11.87 -0.64 1.39
CA LYS A 164 -11.08 0.31 0.62
C LYS A 164 -11.59 1.75 0.73
N ALA A 165 -12.89 1.95 0.94
CA ALA A 165 -13.47 3.25 1.29
C ALA A 165 -13.04 3.71 2.69
N ALA A 166 -12.96 2.79 3.67
CA ALA A 166 -12.45 3.09 5.00
C ALA A 166 -10.97 3.52 4.98
N ASP A 167 -10.12 2.91 4.15
CA ASP A 167 -8.73 3.34 3.94
C ASP A 167 -8.64 4.84 3.59
N VAL A 168 -9.52 5.33 2.73
CA VAL A 168 -9.58 6.75 2.34
C VAL A 168 -9.94 7.65 3.53
N MET A 169 -10.84 7.18 4.42
CA MET A 169 -11.22 7.97 5.59
C MET A 169 -10.13 7.97 6.66
N ILE A 170 -9.38 6.85 6.82
CA ILE A 170 -8.22 6.80 7.73
C ILE A 170 -7.22 7.90 7.36
N VAL A 171 -6.82 8.00 6.09
CA VAL A 171 -5.83 9.01 5.67
C VAL A 171 -6.34 10.43 5.82
N LYS A 172 -7.63 10.69 5.57
CA LYS A 172 -8.24 12.01 5.77
C LYS A 172 -8.22 12.44 7.24
N ASN A 173 -8.54 11.52 8.15
CA ASN A 173 -8.53 11.79 9.58
C ASN A 173 -7.10 12.09 10.07
N ILE A 174 -6.11 11.28 9.68
CA ILE A 174 -4.70 11.51 10.02
C ILE A 174 -4.22 12.86 9.46
N ALA A 175 -4.55 13.16 8.20
CA ALA A 175 -4.18 14.41 7.56
C ALA A 175 -4.76 15.65 8.28
N ALA A 176 -6.02 15.55 8.72
CA ALA A 176 -6.70 16.63 9.44
C ALA A 176 -6.13 16.83 10.85
N GLU A 177 -5.82 15.75 11.57
CA GLU A 177 -5.38 15.80 12.95
C GLU A 177 -3.90 16.18 13.08
N PHE A 178 -3.03 15.63 12.23
CA PHE A 178 -1.57 15.73 12.38
C PHE A 178 -0.89 16.54 11.27
N GLY A 179 -1.63 17.19 10.37
CA GLY A 179 -1.08 18.02 9.31
C GLY A 179 -0.24 19.21 9.83
N ASN A 180 -0.60 19.75 11.00
CA ASN A 180 0.15 20.80 11.69
C ASN A 180 1.50 20.33 12.28
N LYS A 181 1.74 19.00 12.29
CA LYS A 181 2.99 18.35 12.66
C LYS A 181 3.78 17.88 11.44
N ASN A 182 3.47 18.42 10.26
CA ASN A 182 4.08 18.03 8.99
C ASN A 182 3.92 16.52 8.67
N ILE A 183 2.84 15.90 9.17
CA ILE A 183 2.48 14.53 8.83
C ILE A 183 1.50 14.59 7.66
N ARG A 184 1.86 13.90 6.58
CA ARG A 184 1.00 13.78 5.39
C ARG A 184 0.46 12.36 5.30
N ALA A 185 -0.82 12.22 5.05
CA ALA A 185 -1.44 10.94 4.84
C ALA A 185 -2.29 10.98 3.57
N ASN A 186 -2.03 10.04 2.65
CA ASN A 186 -2.72 9.96 1.38
C ASN A 186 -3.04 8.52 1.00
N SER A 187 -4.00 8.31 0.12
CA SER A 187 -4.27 7.01 -0.46
C SER A 187 -4.01 7.00 -1.96
N ILE A 188 -3.56 5.86 -2.46
CA ILE A 188 -3.50 5.56 -3.90
C ILE A 188 -4.64 4.58 -4.19
N ALA A 189 -5.39 4.84 -5.25
CA ALA A 189 -6.51 4.00 -5.70
C ALA A 189 -6.21 3.40 -7.08
N PRO A 190 -5.54 2.23 -7.15
CA PRO A 190 -5.29 1.56 -8.40
C PRO A 190 -6.58 1.03 -9.05
N GLY A 191 -6.59 1.02 -10.39
CA GLY A 191 -7.49 0.18 -11.17
C GLY A 191 -7.07 -1.28 -11.15
N LEU A 192 -7.43 -2.04 -12.19
CA LEU A 192 -6.93 -3.41 -12.35
C LEU A 192 -5.45 -3.38 -12.76
N VAL A 193 -4.58 -3.97 -11.92
CA VAL A 193 -3.13 -4.06 -12.09
C VAL A 193 -2.71 -5.53 -12.17
N ARG A 194 -1.75 -5.85 -13.02
CA ARG A 194 -1.20 -7.20 -13.21
C ARG A 194 -0.42 -7.65 -11.97
N THR A 195 -1.12 -8.32 -11.05
CA THR A 195 -0.58 -8.85 -9.80
C THR A 195 -1.18 -10.22 -9.50
N ASP A 196 -0.51 -11.02 -8.68
CA ASP A 196 -1.08 -12.28 -8.20
C ASP A 196 -2.37 -12.07 -7.41
N PHE A 197 -2.50 -10.97 -6.69
CA PHE A 197 -3.71 -10.63 -5.94
C PHE A 197 -4.93 -10.48 -6.86
N ALA A 198 -4.75 -9.90 -8.03
CA ALA A 198 -5.81 -9.67 -9.00
C ALA A 198 -5.91 -10.78 -10.07
N LYS A 199 -5.13 -11.88 -9.92
CA LYS A 199 -5.00 -12.96 -10.91
C LYS A 199 -6.35 -13.53 -11.35
N GLY A 200 -7.27 -13.77 -10.42
CA GLY A 200 -8.62 -14.27 -10.73
C GLY A 200 -9.46 -13.33 -11.59
N LEU A 201 -9.09 -12.03 -11.67
CA LEU A 201 -9.79 -11.05 -12.52
C LEU A 201 -9.18 -10.97 -13.93
N TRP A 202 -7.84 -10.96 -14.04
CA TRP A 202 -7.21 -10.72 -15.34
C TRP A 202 -6.86 -12.01 -16.10
N GLU A 203 -6.83 -13.18 -15.46
CA GLU A 203 -6.73 -14.48 -16.14
C GLU A 203 -8.07 -14.99 -16.67
N ASN A 204 -9.20 -14.45 -16.20
CA ASN A 204 -10.51 -14.77 -16.75
C ASN A 204 -10.78 -13.90 -17.98
N PRO A 205 -10.87 -14.49 -19.20
CA PRO A 205 -11.00 -13.72 -20.44
C PRO A 205 -12.26 -12.85 -20.48
N ASP A 206 -13.37 -13.31 -19.91
CA ASP A 206 -14.65 -12.59 -19.94
C ASP A 206 -14.60 -11.38 -19.00
N ILE A 207 -14.06 -11.57 -17.79
CA ILE A 207 -13.87 -10.48 -16.83
C ILE A 207 -12.89 -9.46 -17.39
N LEU A 208 -11.74 -9.91 -17.89
CA LEU A 208 -10.74 -9.03 -18.50
C LEU A 208 -11.34 -8.23 -19.64
N LYS A 209 -12.08 -8.89 -20.55
CA LYS A 209 -12.74 -8.22 -21.67
C LYS A 209 -13.71 -7.12 -21.18
N ALA A 210 -14.54 -7.43 -20.18
CA ALA A 210 -15.47 -6.47 -19.61
C ALA A 210 -14.74 -5.25 -18.99
N VAL A 211 -13.66 -5.48 -18.23
CA VAL A 211 -12.82 -4.42 -17.68
C VAL A 211 -12.20 -3.56 -18.78
N LEU A 212 -11.63 -4.18 -19.82
CA LEU A 212 -11.01 -3.46 -20.93
C LEU A 212 -12.01 -2.65 -21.76
N GLN A 213 -13.27 -3.08 -21.84
CA GLN A 213 -14.32 -2.31 -22.54
C GLN A 213 -14.57 -0.96 -21.86
N THR A 214 -14.55 -0.90 -20.52
CA THR A 214 -14.79 0.32 -19.74
C THR A 214 -13.52 1.12 -19.45
N ASN A 215 -12.32 0.55 -19.66
CA ASN A 215 -11.06 1.27 -19.46
C ASN A 215 -10.69 2.08 -20.72
N PRO A 216 -10.56 3.41 -20.66
CA PRO A 216 -10.17 4.24 -21.81
C PRO A 216 -8.81 3.87 -22.42
N MET A 217 -7.81 3.47 -21.60
CA MET A 217 -6.49 3.06 -22.09
C MET A 217 -6.47 1.64 -22.66
N LYS A 218 -7.58 0.88 -22.59
CA LYS A 218 -7.76 -0.47 -23.15
C LYS A 218 -6.70 -1.49 -22.71
N ARG A 219 -6.13 -1.31 -21.53
CA ARG A 219 -5.17 -2.22 -20.92
C ARG A 219 -5.30 -2.22 -19.39
N ILE A 220 -4.75 -3.23 -18.74
CA ILE A 220 -4.53 -3.21 -17.29
C ILE A 220 -3.23 -2.48 -16.98
N GLY A 221 -3.11 -2.00 -15.75
CA GLY A 221 -1.88 -1.35 -15.26
C GLY A 221 -0.81 -2.37 -14.90
N GLU A 222 0.43 -1.90 -14.82
CA GLU A 222 1.57 -2.64 -14.27
C GLU A 222 1.95 -2.08 -12.88
N PRO A 223 2.57 -2.89 -11.99
CA PRO A 223 2.94 -2.46 -10.64
C PRO A 223 3.79 -1.19 -10.59
N ASP A 224 4.70 -0.99 -11.54
CA ASP A 224 5.58 0.18 -11.60
C ASP A 224 4.81 1.48 -11.87
N GLU A 225 3.65 1.41 -12.53
CA GLU A 225 2.80 2.58 -12.77
C GLU A 225 2.14 3.09 -11.47
N ILE A 226 2.04 2.22 -10.44
CA ILE A 226 1.57 2.59 -9.12
C ILE A 226 2.71 3.12 -8.25
N ALA A 227 3.90 2.55 -8.39
CA ALA A 227 5.08 2.91 -7.61
C ALA A 227 5.48 4.38 -7.79
N GLY A 228 5.35 4.94 -9.00
CA GLY A 228 5.66 6.35 -9.26
C GLY A 228 4.89 7.33 -8.38
N ALA A 229 3.59 7.08 -8.15
CA ALA A 229 2.80 7.91 -7.25
C ALA A 229 3.19 7.72 -5.77
N ALA A 230 3.53 6.50 -5.36
CA ALA A 230 4.02 6.25 -4.00
C ALA A 230 5.32 7.02 -3.73
N ILE A 231 6.26 7.05 -4.68
CA ILE A 231 7.49 7.84 -4.60
C ILE A 231 7.19 9.33 -4.51
N MET A 232 6.29 9.83 -5.36
CA MET A 232 5.84 11.24 -5.29
C MET A 232 5.33 11.57 -3.89
N LEU A 233 4.44 10.77 -3.34
CA LEU A 233 3.85 10.99 -2.01
C LEU A 233 4.85 10.83 -0.87
N ALA A 234 5.84 9.96 -0.99
CA ALA A 234 6.89 9.73 0.01
C ALA A 234 7.99 10.82 -0.02
N SER A 235 8.13 11.54 -1.13
CA SER A 235 9.20 12.53 -1.36
C SER A 235 8.74 13.98 -1.15
N SER A 236 9.65 14.93 -1.33
CA SER A 236 9.33 16.37 -1.30
C SER A 236 8.43 16.81 -2.46
N ALA A 237 8.33 16.02 -3.54
CA ALA A 237 7.36 16.27 -4.61
C ALA A 237 5.90 16.25 -4.11
N GLY A 238 5.63 15.47 -3.05
CA GLY A 238 4.31 15.39 -2.41
C GLY A 238 4.13 16.31 -1.20
N SER A 239 5.03 17.25 -0.92
CA SER A 239 5.04 18.05 0.33
C SER A 239 3.76 18.85 0.60
N TYR A 240 2.98 19.16 -0.43
CA TYR A 240 1.70 19.88 -0.29
C TYR A 240 0.48 18.99 -0.63
N ILE A 241 0.68 17.65 -0.73
CA ILE A 241 -0.40 16.69 -0.97
C ILE A 241 -0.74 16.02 0.36
N ASN A 242 -1.92 16.29 0.90
CA ASN A 242 -2.37 15.75 2.18
C ASN A 242 -3.88 15.44 2.16
N GLY A 243 -4.29 14.31 2.71
CA GLY A 243 -5.68 13.86 2.77
C GLY A 243 -6.29 13.45 1.42
N GLN A 244 -5.48 13.21 0.38
CA GLN A 244 -5.96 13.01 -0.98
C GLN A 244 -6.06 11.51 -1.34
N ILE A 245 -6.91 11.24 -2.34
CA ILE A 245 -6.97 9.97 -3.04
C ILE A 245 -6.41 10.18 -4.45
N ILE A 246 -5.32 9.49 -4.78
CA ILE A 246 -4.68 9.54 -6.10
C ILE A 246 -5.15 8.32 -6.90
N VAL A 247 -6.01 8.54 -7.87
CA VAL A 247 -6.56 7.49 -8.73
C VAL A 247 -5.59 7.19 -9.87
N ILE A 248 -5.26 5.89 -10.05
CA ILE A 248 -4.37 5.40 -11.11
C ILE A 248 -5.03 4.17 -11.74
N ASP A 249 -5.88 4.39 -12.72
CA ASP A 249 -6.81 3.38 -13.20
C ASP A 249 -7.02 3.36 -14.73
N GLY A 250 -6.19 4.10 -15.47
CA GLY A 250 -6.33 4.21 -16.93
C GLY A 250 -7.63 4.89 -17.37
N GLY A 251 -8.27 5.66 -16.46
CA GLY A 251 -9.51 6.38 -16.72
C GLY A 251 -10.80 5.59 -16.44
N THR A 252 -10.72 4.42 -15.81
CA THR A 252 -11.90 3.55 -15.55
C THR A 252 -12.98 4.23 -14.72
N THR A 253 -12.63 5.18 -13.83
CA THR A 253 -13.59 5.83 -12.94
C THR A 253 -14.20 7.11 -13.49
N ILE A 254 -13.74 7.61 -14.62
CA ILE A 254 -14.23 8.88 -15.22
C ILE A 254 -15.22 8.68 -16.37
N VAL A 255 -15.52 7.42 -16.72
CA VAL A 255 -16.45 7.02 -17.79
C VAL A 255 -17.56 6.12 -17.28
#